data_ad72c696d81dd56f88654fe4a20d4a4a
#
_entry.id   ad72c696d81dd56f88654fe4a20d4a4a
#
_cell.length_a   1.000
_cell.length_b   1.000
_cell.length_c   1.000
_cell.angle_alpha   90.00
_cell.angle_beta   90.00
_cell.angle_gamma   90.00
#
_symmetry.space_group_name_H-M   'P 1'
#
loop_
_entity.id
_entity.type
_entity.pdbx_description
1 polymer ?
#
loop_
_entity_poly.entity_id
_entity_poly.type
_entity_poly.pdbx_seq_one_letter_code
_entity_poly.pdbx_strand_id
1 'polypeptide(L)'
;MYGKIKEHLQNELAEIKAAGLYKTERIIESPQRAEIQVAGKPVLNFCANNYLGLSDNQRLIDAAKKAMDERGFGMSSVRFICGCQDMHKELEK
;
A
#
# COMPACT_ATOMS: atom_id res chain seq x y z
N MET A 1 -2.18 -29.03 12.27
CA MET A 1 -3.31 -28.51 11.47
C MET A 1 -2.92 -28.13 10.04
N TYR A 2 -1.66 -27.80 9.77
CA TYR A 2 -1.19 -27.34 8.43
C TYR A 2 -0.55 -28.44 7.55
N GLY A 3 -0.39 -29.68 7.97
CA GLY A 3 0.43 -30.70 7.32
C GLY A 3 0.10 -30.94 5.84
N LYS A 4 -1.08 -31.46 5.54
CA LYS A 4 -1.46 -31.80 4.16
C LYS A 4 -1.64 -30.58 3.24
N ILE A 5 -2.22 -29.48 3.74
CA ILE A 5 -2.38 -28.26 2.93
C ILE A 5 -1.03 -27.60 2.64
N LYS A 6 -0.09 -27.63 3.57
CA LYS A 6 1.26 -27.12 3.36
C LYS A 6 1.98 -27.86 2.25
N GLU A 7 1.92 -29.18 2.25
CA GLU A 7 2.54 -30.03 1.24
C GLU A 7 1.92 -29.78 -0.14
N HIS A 8 0.58 -29.69 -0.20
CA HIS A 8 -0.13 -29.34 -1.44
C HIS A 8 0.33 -28.00 -1.99
N LEU A 9 0.35 -26.94 -1.16
CA LEU A 9 0.78 -25.60 -1.58
C LEU A 9 2.26 -25.57 -2.02
N GLN A 10 3.12 -26.33 -1.36
CA GLN A 10 4.53 -26.44 -1.76
C GLN A 10 4.68 -27.09 -3.14
N ASN A 11 3.91 -28.14 -3.42
CA ASN A 11 3.90 -28.81 -4.73
C ASN A 11 3.38 -27.87 -5.82
N GLU A 12 2.25 -27.19 -5.60
CA GLU A 12 1.72 -26.18 -6.54
C GLU A 12 2.74 -25.07 -6.84
N LEU A 13 3.41 -24.55 -5.82
CA LEU A 13 4.46 -23.53 -6.02
C LEU A 13 5.67 -24.07 -6.81
N ALA A 14 6.03 -25.34 -6.61
CA ALA A 14 7.10 -25.98 -7.34
C ALA A 14 6.73 -26.14 -8.84
N GLU A 15 5.50 -26.54 -9.13
CA GLU A 15 4.98 -26.66 -10.49
C GLU A 15 4.93 -25.29 -11.19
N ILE A 16 4.43 -24.25 -10.53
CA ILE A 16 4.41 -22.86 -11.03
C ILE A 16 5.83 -22.39 -11.38
N LYS A 17 6.81 -22.69 -10.51
CA LYS A 17 8.22 -22.34 -10.75
C LYS A 17 8.80 -23.11 -11.92
N ALA A 18 8.55 -24.42 -11.99
CA ALA A 18 9.02 -25.28 -13.09
C ALA A 18 8.44 -24.86 -14.45
N ALA A 19 7.19 -24.39 -14.46
CA ALA A 19 6.52 -23.85 -15.64
C ALA A 19 7.00 -22.45 -16.05
N GLY A 20 7.88 -21.79 -15.27
CA GLY A 20 8.34 -20.41 -15.53
C GLY A 20 7.28 -19.34 -15.26
N LEU A 21 6.20 -19.68 -14.57
CA LEU A 21 5.09 -18.77 -14.30
C LEU A 21 5.21 -18.01 -12.97
N TYR A 22 6.22 -18.34 -12.16
CA TYR A 22 6.44 -17.69 -10.88
C TYR A 22 6.95 -16.28 -11.06
N LYS A 23 6.18 -15.29 -10.59
CA LYS A 23 6.59 -13.88 -10.59
C LYS A 23 7.32 -13.54 -9.30
N THR A 24 8.52 -12.99 -9.46
CA THR A 24 9.25 -12.38 -8.33
C THR A 24 8.89 -10.91 -8.25
N GLU A 25 8.45 -10.46 -7.08
CA GLU A 25 8.17 -9.05 -6.82
C GLU A 25 9.47 -8.25 -6.77
N ARG A 26 9.43 -7.05 -7.36
CA ARG A 26 10.53 -6.10 -7.28
C ARG A 26 10.37 -5.26 -6.02
N ILE A 27 11.43 -5.13 -5.23
CA ILE A 27 11.43 -4.34 -4.01
C ILE A 27 11.73 -2.89 -4.38
N ILE A 28 10.76 -2.00 -4.11
CA ILE A 28 10.92 -0.54 -4.28
C ILE A 28 11.50 0.03 -2.99
N GLU A 29 12.62 0.74 -3.11
CA GLU A 29 13.44 1.25 -2.00
C GLU A 29 13.36 2.78 -1.85
N SER A 30 12.38 3.40 -2.51
CA SER A 30 12.18 4.86 -2.52
C SER A 30 10.69 5.23 -2.43
N PRO A 31 10.34 6.50 -2.23
CA PRO A 31 8.98 6.99 -2.47
C PRO A 31 8.50 6.67 -3.88
N GLN A 32 7.19 6.54 -4.05
CA GLN A 32 6.55 6.23 -5.32
C GLN A 32 6.46 7.47 -6.20
N ARG A 33 7.37 7.58 -7.19
CA ARG A 33 7.50 8.67 -8.15
C ARG A 33 7.60 8.14 -9.56
N ALA A 34 7.80 9.04 -10.54
CA ALA A 34 8.13 8.66 -11.90
C ALA A 34 9.48 7.91 -11.97
N GLU A 35 10.46 8.33 -11.19
CA GLU A 35 11.71 7.61 -10.95
C GLU A 35 11.69 7.01 -9.55
N ILE A 36 12.01 5.71 -9.46
CA ILE A 36 12.07 4.94 -8.21
C ILE A 36 13.39 4.18 -8.11
N GLN A 37 13.76 3.77 -6.90
CA GLN A 37 14.91 2.89 -6.67
C GLN A 37 14.44 1.43 -6.57
N VAL A 38 15.08 0.56 -7.34
CA VAL A 38 14.85 -0.89 -7.30
C VAL A 38 16.20 -1.60 -7.32
N ALA A 39 16.49 -2.41 -6.31
CA ALA A 39 17.77 -3.11 -6.16
C ALA A 39 18.97 -2.16 -6.29
N GLY A 40 18.90 -1.02 -5.63
CA GLY A 40 19.94 0.02 -5.60
C GLY A 40 20.15 0.77 -6.93
N LYS A 41 19.22 0.65 -7.90
CA LYS A 41 19.32 1.30 -9.21
C LYS A 41 18.10 2.17 -9.48
N PRO A 42 18.27 3.37 -10.08
CA PRO A 42 17.15 4.18 -10.52
C PRO A 42 16.47 3.52 -11.74
N VAL A 43 15.14 3.46 -11.72
CA VAL A 43 14.32 2.98 -12.84
C VAL A 43 13.10 3.87 -13.03
N LEU A 44 12.63 3.99 -14.26
CA LEU A 44 11.38 4.71 -14.55
C LEU A 44 10.18 3.78 -14.33
N ASN A 45 9.20 4.29 -13.58
CA ASN A 45 7.98 3.57 -13.23
C ASN A 45 6.81 4.02 -14.11
N PHE A 46 6.48 3.21 -15.13
CA PHE A 46 5.38 3.47 -16.05
C PHE A 46 4.08 2.74 -15.71
N CYS A 47 4.06 1.95 -14.63
CA CYS A 47 2.93 1.08 -14.30
C CYS A 47 2.27 1.38 -12.94
N ALA A 48 2.60 2.50 -12.31
CA ALA A 48 1.99 2.89 -11.04
C ALA A 48 0.60 3.52 -11.24
N ASN A 49 -0.31 3.24 -10.32
CA ASN A 49 -1.61 3.93 -10.20
C ASN A 49 -1.42 5.30 -9.51
N ASN A 50 -0.63 6.16 -10.08
CA ASN A 50 -0.31 7.51 -9.58
C ASN A 50 -0.59 8.56 -10.65
N TYR A 51 -1.76 8.48 -11.26
CA TYR A 51 -2.16 9.28 -12.42
C TYR A 51 -2.08 10.79 -12.20
N LEU A 52 -2.30 11.26 -10.98
CA LEU A 52 -2.24 12.67 -10.61
C LEU A 52 -0.90 13.08 -9.98
N GLY A 53 0.04 12.16 -9.82
CA GLY A 53 1.34 12.43 -9.20
C GLY A 53 1.24 12.81 -7.71
N LEU A 54 0.23 12.33 -6.99
CA LEU A 54 -0.04 12.73 -5.61
C LEU A 54 0.54 11.79 -4.55
N SER A 55 1.09 10.64 -4.94
CA SER A 55 1.53 9.60 -3.98
C SER A 55 2.57 10.09 -2.95
N ASP A 56 3.42 11.04 -3.32
CA ASP A 56 4.43 11.63 -2.44
C ASP A 56 4.38 13.16 -2.42
N ASN A 57 3.22 13.74 -2.71
CA ASN A 57 3.02 15.17 -2.68
C ASN A 57 3.19 15.72 -1.26
N GLN A 58 4.12 16.66 -1.08
CA GLN A 58 4.48 17.17 0.25
C GLN A 58 3.30 17.83 0.97
N ARG A 59 2.41 18.53 0.25
CA ARG A 59 1.23 19.16 0.87
C ARG A 59 0.27 18.11 1.45
N LEU A 60 0.12 16.94 0.79
CA LEU A 60 -0.71 15.85 1.28
C LEU A 60 -0.06 15.16 2.48
N ILE A 61 1.26 14.97 2.44
CA ILE A 61 2.03 14.40 3.55
C ILE A 61 1.90 15.30 4.78
N ASP A 62 2.07 16.60 4.63
CA ASP A 62 1.98 17.56 5.74
C ASP A 62 0.55 17.62 6.31
N ALA A 63 -0.47 17.59 5.47
CA ALA A 63 -1.86 17.54 5.89
C ALA A 63 -2.16 16.26 6.68
N ALA A 64 -1.65 15.10 6.21
CA ALA A 64 -1.82 13.83 6.92
C ALA A 64 -1.11 13.81 8.28
N LYS A 65 0.13 14.31 8.36
CA LYS A 65 0.86 14.44 9.62
C LYS A 65 0.12 15.33 10.61
N LYS A 66 -0.32 16.50 10.15
CA LYS A 66 -1.10 17.44 10.99
C LYS A 66 -2.39 16.80 11.50
N ALA A 67 -3.13 16.09 10.66
CA ALA A 67 -4.34 15.40 11.07
C ALA A 67 -4.06 14.30 12.11
N MET A 68 -2.96 13.55 11.97
CA MET A 68 -2.55 12.57 12.97
C MET A 68 -2.15 13.20 14.30
N ASP A 69 -1.47 14.34 14.28
CA ASP A 69 -1.10 15.08 15.49
C ASP A 69 -2.33 15.61 16.23
N GLU A 70 -3.36 16.07 15.51
CA GLU A 70 -4.56 16.67 16.08
C GLU A 70 -5.63 15.64 16.49
N ARG A 71 -5.76 14.52 15.78
CA ARG A 71 -6.86 13.56 15.90
C ARG A 71 -6.42 12.14 16.27
N GLY A 72 -5.11 11.87 16.28
CA GLY A 72 -4.56 10.53 16.45
C GLY A 72 -4.56 9.69 15.15
N PHE A 73 -3.96 8.52 15.24
CA PHE A 73 -3.80 7.63 14.09
C PHE A 73 -5.09 6.91 13.68
N GLY A 74 -5.89 6.48 14.65
CA GLY A 74 -7.01 5.55 14.42
C GLY A 74 -8.38 6.21 14.44
N MET A 75 -9.19 5.99 13.41
CA MET A 75 -10.62 6.32 13.36
C MET A 75 -11.43 5.16 13.97
N SER A 76 -11.37 5.01 15.30
CA SER A 76 -11.90 3.82 16.01
C SER A 76 -13.41 3.83 16.18
N SER A 77 -14.10 4.94 15.92
CA SER A 77 -15.53 5.07 16.15
C SER A 77 -16.37 4.42 15.06
N VAL A 78 -17.33 3.61 15.44
CA VAL A 78 -18.44 3.21 14.56
C VAL A 78 -19.41 4.38 14.46
N ARG A 79 -19.49 5.03 13.31
CA ARG A 79 -20.10 6.35 13.10
C ARG A 79 -21.50 6.51 13.65
N PHE A 80 -22.35 5.50 13.49
CA PHE A 80 -23.74 5.55 13.97
C PHE A 80 -23.93 5.17 15.44
N ILE A 81 -22.93 4.54 16.06
CA ILE A 81 -23.00 4.09 17.47
C ILE A 81 -22.25 5.07 18.38
N CYS A 82 -21.00 5.37 18.04
CA CYS A 82 -20.08 6.10 18.92
C CYS A 82 -19.83 7.55 18.47
N GLY A 83 -20.30 7.92 17.29
CA GLY A 83 -20.10 9.26 16.73
C GLY A 83 -19.19 9.31 15.51
N CYS A 84 -19.24 10.41 14.82
CA CYS A 84 -18.55 10.67 13.56
C CYS A 84 -17.57 11.84 13.77
N GLN A 85 -16.38 11.71 13.22
CA GLN A 85 -15.40 12.79 13.22
C GLN A 85 -15.89 13.98 12.38
N ASP A 86 -15.53 15.19 12.80
CA ASP A 86 -15.79 16.43 12.07
C ASP A 86 -15.18 16.42 10.66
N MET A 87 -13.99 15.82 10.51
CA MET A 87 -13.31 15.64 9.20
C MET A 87 -14.13 14.83 8.21
N HIS A 88 -14.91 13.82 8.66
CA HIS A 88 -15.83 13.10 7.78
C HIS A 88 -16.91 14.04 7.22
N LYS A 89 -17.45 14.90 8.08
CA LYS A 89 -18.49 15.85 7.69
C LYS A 89 -17.96 16.97 6.79
N GLU A 90 -16.72 17.36 6.97
CA GLU A 90 -16.06 18.32 6.08
C GLU A 90 -15.86 17.74 4.68
N LEU A 91 -15.41 16.48 4.57
CA LEU A 91 -15.23 15.79 3.28
C LEU A 91 -16.54 15.51 2.55
N GLU A 92 -17.64 15.35 3.26
CA GLU A 92 -18.98 15.04 2.71
C GLU A 92 -19.72 16.27 2.14
N LYS A 93 -19.21 17.49 2.34
CA LYS A 93 -19.79 18.74 1.79
C LYS A 93 -19.47 18.92 0.32
#